data_960bd85b8ad3b83875ac543af46578b5
#
_entry.id   960bd85b8ad3b83875ac543af46578b5
#
_cell.length_a   1.000
_cell.length_b   1.000
_cell.length_c   1.000
_cell.angle_alpha   90.00
_cell.angle_beta   90.00
_cell.angle_gamma   90.00
#
_symmetry.space_group_name_H-M   'P 1'
#
loop_
_entity.id
_entity.type
_entity.pdbx_description
1 polymer ?
#
loop_
_entity_poly.entity_id
_entity_poly.type
_entity_poly.pdbx_seq_one_letter_code
_entity_poly.pdbx_strand_id
1 'polypeptide(L)'
;MDILYLEWSKVDEAIWTMCDLIKKDYDFDVIVGISRGGLIPAVRISHIFDNKRLLLMEAKYYKDIGVRDDKPQITLTLKKEDVLGKKILLVDDVADTGVTLVAVKEYIEGLSPKEVRVAVVASKPISIVKPDYTVFNTDKWIIFPWEKMPVEKRK
;
A
#
# COMPACT_ATOMS: atom_id res chain seq x y z
N MET A 1 -10.52 -22.58 1.85
CA MET A 1 -9.93 -21.27 1.47
C MET A 1 -8.55 -21.50 0.87
N ASP A 2 -8.38 -21.11 -0.37
CA ASP A 2 -7.10 -21.24 -1.04
C ASP A 2 -6.14 -20.17 -0.53
N ILE A 3 -4.91 -20.60 -0.28
CA ILE A 3 -3.85 -19.73 0.22
C ILE A 3 -2.74 -19.62 -0.82
N LEU A 4 -2.29 -18.40 -1.05
CA LEU A 4 -1.10 -18.11 -1.85
C LEU A 4 0.02 -17.66 -0.91
N TYR A 5 1.02 -18.51 -0.75
CA TYR A 5 2.22 -18.16 0.00
C TYR A 5 3.22 -17.50 -0.92
N LEU A 6 3.69 -16.31 -0.56
CA LEU A 6 4.73 -15.61 -1.30
C LEU A 6 6.06 -15.67 -0.54
N GLU A 7 7.10 -16.08 -1.26
CA GLU A 7 8.47 -16.01 -0.76
C GLU A 7 9.09 -14.65 -1.07
N TRP A 8 10.16 -14.28 -0.35
CA TRP A 8 10.84 -13.01 -0.54
C TRP A 8 11.25 -12.76 -1.99
N SER A 9 11.78 -13.78 -2.67
CA SER A 9 12.19 -13.68 -4.08
C SER A 9 11.02 -13.34 -5.00
N LYS A 10 9.84 -13.90 -4.73
CA LYS A 10 8.63 -13.62 -5.53
C LYS A 10 8.11 -12.20 -5.30
N VAL A 11 8.19 -11.73 -4.08
CA VAL A 11 7.80 -10.34 -3.76
C VAL A 11 8.77 -9.36 -4.42
N ASP A 12 10.07 -9.60 -4.34
CA ASP A 12 11.07 -8.74 -4.98
C ASP A 12 10.90 -8.70 -6.50
N GLU A 13 10.69 -9.85 -7.12
CA GLU A 13 10.40 -9.95 -8.56
C GLU A 13 9.14 -9.14 -8.94
N ALA A 14 8.08 -9.24 -8.14
CA ALA A 14 6.86 -8.48 -8.34
C ALA A 14 7.09 -6.96 -8.22
N ILE A 15 7.88 -6.53 -7.24
CA ILE A 15 8.22 -5.12 -7.05
C ILE A 15 9.01 -4.58 -8.24
N TRP A 16 9.98 -5.33 -8.77
CA TRP A 16 10.70 -4.95 -9.99
C TRP A 16 9.75 -4.81 -11.17
N THR A 17 8.83 -5.75 -11.36
CA THR A 17 7.81 -5.69 -12.42
C THR A 17 6.95 -4.43 -12.27
N MET A 18 6.50 -4.13 -11.05
CA MET A 18 5.75 -2.88 -10.78
C MET A 18 6.57 -1.64 -11.12
N CYS A 19 7.83 -1.61 -10.72
CA CYS A 19 8.72 -0.47 -10.99
C CYS A 19 8.92 -0.25 -12.49
N ASP A 20 9.03 -1.31 -13.28
CA ASP A 20 9.09 -1.21 -14.74
C ASP A 20 7.82 -0.58 -15.32
N LEU A 21 6.65 -0.96 -14.80
CA LEU A 21 5.38 -0.37 -15.21
C LEU A 21 5.27 1.10 -14.81
N ILE A 22 5.63 1.42 -13.58
CA ILE A 22 5.59 2.80 -13.05
C ILE A 22 6.50 3.71 -13.87
N LYS A 23 7.72 3.27 -14.13
CA LYS A 23 8.73 4.04 -14.86
C LYS A 23 8.27 4.48 -16.24
N LYS A 24 7.40 3.71 -16.88
CA LYS A 24 6.91 4.00 -18.23
C LYS A 24 5.94 5.17 -18.30
N ASP A 25 5.18 5.43 -17.25
CA ASP A 25 4.07 6.37 -17.33
C ASP A 25 3.86 7.28 -16.12
N TYR A 26 4.66 7.17 -15.06
CA TYR A 26 4.48 7.98 -13.87
C TYR A 26 5.80 8.45 -13.28
N ASP A 27 5.99 9.77 -13.33
CA ASP A 27 7.15 10.45 -12.74
C ASP A 27 6.72 11.03 -11.39
N PHE A 28 6.67 10.20 -10.36
CA PHE A 28 6.22 10.60 -9.03
C PHE A 28 7.32 11.36 -8.26
N ASP A 29 6.88 12.25 -7.37
CA ASP A 29 7.77 13.05 -6.50
C ASP A 29 7.96 12.40 -5.14
N VAL A 30 6.92 11.81 -4.57
CA VAL A 30 6.89 11.31 -3.19
C VAL A 30 6.25 9.94 -3.15
N ILE A 31 6.83 9.05 -2.34
CA ILE A 31 6.27 7.73 -2.03
C ILE A 31 5.61 7.81 -0.66
N VAL A 32 4.38 7.32 -0.57
CA VAL A 32 3.67 7.16 0.71
C VAL A 32 3.40 5.68 0.92
N GLY A 33 3.98 5.10 1.95
CA GLY A 33 3.74 3.71 2.35
C GLY A 33 2.69 3.62 3.45
N ILE A 34 1.79 2.67 3.32
CA ILE A 34 0.79 2.40 4.35
C ILE A 34 1.34 1.36 5.34
N SER A 35 1.46 1.75 6.60
CA SER A 35 1.94 0.88 7.67
C SER A 35 0.91 -0.24 7.92
N ARG A 36 1.32 -1.45 8.16
CA ARG A 36 2.68 -1.98 8.26
C ARG A 36 3.17 -2.61 6.95
N GLY A 37 2.35 -3.46 6.33
CA GLY A 37 2.73 -4.28 5.16
C GLY A 37 3.18 -3.48 3.95
N GLY A 38 2.60 -2.31 3.72
CA GLY A 38 2.96 -1.45 2.62
C GLY A 38 4.33 -0.80 2.73
N LEU A 39 4.91 -0.77 3.94
CA LEU A 39 6.25 -0.21 4.14
C LEU A 39 7.34 -1.00 3.44
N ILE A 40 7.20 -2.31 3.38
CA ILE A 40 8.21 -3.16 2.75
C ILE A 40 8.33 -2.88 1.25
N PRO A 41 7.24 -2.98 0.46
CA PRO A 41 7.34 -2.59 -0.94
C PRO A 41 7.68 -1.10 -1.14
N ALA A 42 7.20 -0.20 -0.27
CA ALA A 42 7.50 1.22 -0.38
C ALA A 42 8.99 1.51 -0.22
N VAL A 43 9.64 0.92 0.78
CA VAL A 43 11.09 1.04 0.98
C VAL A 43 11.86 0.49 -0.22
N ARG A 44 11.45 -0.68 -0.71
CA ARG A 44 12.12 -1.30 -1.86
C ARG A 44 11.99 -0.43 -3.12
N ILE A 45 10.80 0.10 -3.38
CA ILE A 45 10.56 1.02 -4.50
C ILE A 45 11.44 2.27 -4.36
N SER A 46 11.53 2.84 -3.17
CA SER A 46 12.35 4.03 -2.92
C SER A 46 13.82 3.82 -3.28
N HIS A 47 14.36 2.65 -2.99
CA HIS A 47 15.72 2.29 -3.36
C HIS A 47 15.89 2.04 -4.87
N ILE A 48 14.93 1.37 -5.49
CA ILE A 48 14.99 1.11 -6.95
C ILE A 48 14.97 2.42 -7.75
N PHE A 49 14.15 3.39 -7.34
CA PHE A 49 14.06 4.70 -7.99
C PHE A 49 15.06 5.73 -7.46
N ASP A 50 15.84 5.38 -6.44
CA ASP A 50 16.70 6.33 -5.72
C ASP A 50 15.95 7.59 -5.28
N ASN A 51 14.72 7.39 -4.80
CA ASN A 51 13.86 8.45 -4.30
C ASN A 51 13.80 8.40 -2.77
N LYS A 52 14.38 9.41 -2.11
CA LYS A 52 14.49 9.47 -0.64
C LYS A 52 13.26 10.07 0.04
N ARG A 53 12.28 10.55 -0.73
CA ARG A 53 11.05 11.12 -0.18
C ARG A 53 10.02 10.02 0.08
N LEU A 54 10.24 9.31 1.16
CA LEU A 54 9.37 8.24 1.64
C LEU A 54 8.67 8.70 2.91
N LEU A 55 7.35 8.78 2.84
CA LEU A 55 6.47 9.14 3.95
C LEU A 55 5.61 7.94 4.33
N LEU A 56 5.12 7.94 5.57
CA LEU A 56 4.32 6.86 6.13
C LEU A 56 2.95 7.36 6.52
N MET A 57 1.94 6.55 6.24
CA MET A 57 0.59 6.73 6.79
C MET A 57 0.14 5.45 7.46
N GLU A 58 -0.77 5.60 8.42
CA GLU A 58 -1.39 4.48 9.10
C GLU A 58 -2.89 4.70 9.19
N ALA A 59 -3.65 3.66 8.91
CA ALA A 59 -5.09 3.65 9.10
C ALA A 59 -5.48 2.41 9.90
N LYS A 60 -6.33 2.58 10.89
CA LYS A 60 -6.79 1.50 11.77
C LYS A 60 -8.30 1.50 11.89
N TYR A 61 -8.86 0.30 11.95
CA TYR A 61 -10.24 0.11 12.36
C TYR A 61 -10.31 0.05 13.89
N TYR A 62 -11.07 0.97 14.48
CA TYR A 62 -11.44 0.87 15.89
C TYR A 62 -12.85 0.30 15.99
N LYS A 63 -12.98 -0.87 16.63
CA LYS A 63 -14.27 -1.44 16.98
C LYS A 63 -14.57 -1.06 18.43
N ASP A 64 -15.21 0.07 18.64
CA ASP A 64 -15.87 0.33 19.92
C ASP A 64 -17.16 -0.49 20.01
N ILE A 65 -17.41 -1.05 21.20
CA ILE A 65 -18.62 -1.80 21.49
C ILE A 65 -19.83 -0.88 21.25
N GLY A 66 -20.63 -1.23 20.21
CA GLY A 66 -21.88 -0.52 19.91
C GLY A 66 -21.77 0.58 18.85
N VAL A 67 -20.58 0.86 18.31
CA VAL A 67 -20.41 1.79 17.19
C VAL A 67 -19.96 1.00 15.95
N ARG A 68 -20.82 0.96 14.93
CA ARG A 68 -20.43 0.49 13.60
C ARG A 68 -19.76 1.64 12.87
N ASP A 69 -18.48 1.83 13.11
CA ASP A 69 -17.70 2.73 12.27
C ASP A 69 -17.07 1.89 11.17
N ASP A 70 -17.66 1.96 9.97
CA ASP A 70 -17.22 1.21 8.80
C ASP A 70 -16.02 1.89 8.10
N LYS A 71 -15.51 2.98 8.69
CA LYS A 71 -14.37 3.73 8.14
C LYS A 71 -13.13 3.58 8.99
N PRO A 72 -11.97 3.28 8.36
CA PRO A 72 -10.71 3.31 9.08
C PRO A 72 -10.37 4.73 9.49
N GLN A 73 -9.79 4.88 10.68
CA GLN A 73 -9.26 6.14 11.17
C GLN A 73 -7.81 6.29 10.76
N ILE A 74 -7.46 7.47 10.26
CA ILE A 74 -6.06 7.80 9.95
C ILE A 74 -5.37 8.16 11.26
N THR A 75 -4.42 7.34 11.67
CA THR A 75 -3.72 7.48 12.95
C THR A 75 -2.32 8.07 12.81
N LEU A 76 -1.74 8.00 11.62
CA LEU A 76 -0.50 8.66 11.27
C LEU A 76 -0.73 9.43 9.98
N THR A 77 -0.56 10.75 10.05
CA THR A 77 -0.90 11.69 8.98
C THR A 77 0.31 12.31 8.31
N LEU A 78 0.05 13.01 7.21
CA LEU A 78 1.05 13.78 6.47
C LEU A 78 0.84 15.27 6.70
N LYS A 79 1.91 16.03 6.56
CA LYS A 79 1.84 17.50 6.49
C LYS A 79 1.44 17.92 5.09
N LYS A 80 0.59 18.95 4.98
CA LYS A 80 0.17 19.48 3.67
C LYS A 80 1.35 19.87 2.79
N GLU A 81 2.38 20.50 3.37
CA GLU A 81 3.59 20.91 2.67
C GLU A 81 4.38 19.78 2.02
N ASP A 82 4.25 18.54 2.55
CA ASP A 82 4.95 17.38 2.00
C ASP A 82 4.34 16.87 0.70
N VAL A 83 3.06 17.18 0.44
CA VAL A 83 2.31 16.63 -0.69
C VAL A 83 1.70 17.67 -1.62
N LEU A 84 1.58 18.92 -1.16
CA LEU A 84 0.97 20.00 -1.95
C LEU A 84 1.62 20.14 -3.33
N GLY A 85 0.82 20.02 -4.38
CA GLY A 85 1.26 20.16 -5.77
C GLY A 85 2.20 19.06 -6.27
N LYS A 86 2.37 17.98 -5.51
CA LYS A 86 3.27 16.88 -5.86
C LYS A 86 2.53 15.67 -6.40
N LYS A 87 3.23 14.89 -7.21
CA LYS A 87 2.77 13.59 -7.68
C LYS A 87 3.12 12.53 -6.66
N ILE A 88 2.11 11.82 -6.17
CA ILE A 88 2.24 10.86 -5.08
C ILE A 88 2.09 9.44 -5.61
N LEU A 89 2.99 8.55 -5.17
CA LEU A 89 2.84 7.11 -5.32
C LEU A 89 2.43 6.53 -3.97
N LEU A 90 1.19 6.10 -3.85
CA LEU A 90 0.65 5.47 -2.64
C LEU A 90 0.85 3.95 -2.74
N VAL A 91 1.55 3.38 -1.77
CA VAL A 91 1.97 1.98 -1.79
C VAL A 91 1.39 1.20 -0.62
N ASP A 92 0.80 0.05 -0.92
CA ASP A 92 0.38 -0.95 0.06
C ASP A 92 0.80 -2.35 -0.42
N ASP A 93 0.66 -3.34 0.45
CA ASP A 93 0.94 -4.73 0.08
C ASP A 93 -0.20 -5.37 -0.70
N VAL A 94 -1.43 -5.19 -0.25
CA VAL A 94 -2.61 -5.78 -0.88
C VAL A 94 -3.81 -4.82 -0.85
N ALA A 95 -4.53 -4.77 -1.96
CA ALA A 95 -5.87 -4.20 -2.02
C ALA A 95 -6.88 -5.35 -1.82
N ASP A 96 -7.35 -5.52 -0.61
CA ASP A 96 -8.35 -6.54 -0.25
C ASP A 96 -9.76 -6.01 -0.56
N THR A 97 -10.47 -5.45 0.40
CA THR A 97 -11.73 -4.74 0.15
C THR A 97 -11.51 -3.38 -0.50
N GLY A 98 -10.34 -2.80 -0.28
CA GLY A 98 -9.97 -1.47 -0.77
C GLY A 98 -10.40 -0.31 0.12
N VAL A 99 -11.08 -0.58 1.23
CA VAL A 99 -11.62 0.47 2.12
C VAL A 99 -10.52 1.32 2.74
N THR A 100 -9.43 0.69 3.17
CA THR A 100 -8.26 1.41 3.70
C THR A 100 -7.63 2.32 2.64
N LEU A 101 -7.45 1.80 1.43
CA LEU A 101 -6.88 2.57 0.32
C LEU A 101 -7.75 3.76 -0.06
N VAL A 102 -9.07 3.61 -0.08
CA VAL A 102 -10.00 4.73 -0.33
C VAL A 102 -9.80 5.81 0.72
N ALA A 103 -9.82 5.45 2.00
CA ALA A 103 -9.70 6.41 3.11
C ALA A 103 -8.37 7.15 3.06
N VAL A 104 -7.27 6.45 2.84
CA VAL A 104 -5.93 7.05 2.78
C VAL A 104 -5.79 7.94 1.55
N LYS A 105 -6.25 7.47 0.40
CA LYS A 105 -6.20 8.25 -0.84
C LYS A 105 -7.02 9.54 -0.73
N GLU A 106 -8.24 9.47 -0.21
CA GLU A 106 -9.08 10.64 0.03
C GLU A 106 -8.42 11.64 0.97
N TYR A 107 -7.78 11.15 2.03
CA TYR A 107 -7.03 12.01 2.94
C TYR A 107 -5.91 12.77 2.23
N ILE A 108 -5.12 12.07 1.42
CA ILE A 108 -4.03 12.69 0.65
C ILE A 108 -4.60 13.70 -0.35
N GLU A 109 -5.67 13.35 -1.06
CA GLU A 109 -6.31 14.25 -2.02
C GLU A 109 -6.81 15.54 -1.37
N GLY A 110 -7.24 15.48 -0.11
CA GLY A 110 -7.59 16.64 0.69
C GLY A 110 -6.43 17.60 0.98
N LEU A 111 -5.19 17.15 0.81
CA LEU A 111 -3.98 17.97 0.99
C LEU A 111 -3.50 18.62 -0.32
N SER A 112 -4.29 18.52 -1.38
CA SER A 112 -4.05 19.15 -2.69
C SER A 112 -2.76 18.71 -3.40
N PRO A 113 -2.52 17.41 -3.55
CA PRO A 113 -1.47 16.91 -4.43
C PRO A 113 -1.80 17.22 -5.89
N LYS A 114 -0.82 17.10 -6.77
CA LYS A 114 -1.06 17.20 -8.21
C LYS A 114 -1.74 15.93 -8.75
N GLU A 115 -1.33 14.76 -8.27
CA GLU A 115 -1.86 13.47 -8.67
C GLU A 115 -1.53 12.43 -7.60
N VAL A 116 -2.40 11.42 -7.45
CA VAL A 116 -2.16 10.26 -6.60
C VAL A 116 -2.41 9.00 -7.43
N ARG A 117 -1.41 8.13 -7.50
CA ARG A 117 -1.58 6.79 -8.07
C ARG A 117 -1.25 5.73 -7.03
N VAL A 118 -1.92 4.60 -7.14
CA VAL A 118 -1.87 3.50 -6.17
C VAL A 118 -1.10 2.33 -6.77
N ALA A 119 -0.11 1.85 -6.03
CA ALA A 119 0.65 0.64 -6.34
C ALA A 119 0.52 -0.36 -5.20
N VAL A 120 0.10 -1.57 -5.51
CA VAL A 120 0.00 -2.69 -4.56
C VAL A 120 0.60 -3.94 -5.17
N VAL A 121 1.23 -4.78 -4.34
CA VAL A 121 1.80 -6.05 -4.82
C VAL A 121 0.69 -6.96 -5.34
N ALA A 122 -0.41 -7.01 -4.62
CA ALA A 122 -1.56 -7.86 -4.97
C ALA A 122 -2.87 -7.11 -4.84
N SER A 123 -3.84 -7.48 -5.67
CA SER A 123 -5.19 -6.94 -5.63
C SER A 123 -6.21 -8.07 -5.71
N LYS A 124 -7.30 -7.94 -4.95
CA LYS A 124 -8.42 -8.87 -5.03
C LYS A 124 -9.52 -8.31 -5.95
N PRO A 125 -10.23 -9.18 -6.68
CA PRO A 125 -11.32 -8.74 -7.56
C PRO A 125 -12.42 -7.95 -6.86
N ILE A 126 -12.63 -8.21 -5.55
CA ILE A 126 -13.66 -7.52 -4.75
C ILE A 126 -13.25 -6.11 -4.31
N SER A 127 -11.99 -5.72 -4.51
CA SER A 127 -11.52 -4.40 -4.09
C SER A 127 -12.32 -3.30 -4.78
N ILE A 128 -12.80 -2.33 -3.97
CA ILE A 128 -13.49 -1.15 -4.47
C ILE A 128 -12.54 -0.12 -5.10
N VAL A 129 -11.23 -0.29 -4.85
CA VAL A 129 -10.18 0.49 -5.52
C VAL A 129 -9.52 -0.40 -6.56
N LYS A 130 -9.45 0.09 -7.80
CA LYS A 130 -8.63 -0.53 -8.82
C LYS A 130 -7.25 0.12 -8.77
N PRO A 131 -6.20 -0.60 -8.34
CA PRO A 131 -4.86 -0.04 -8.32
C PRO A 131 -4.39 0.35 -9.73
N ASP A 132 -3.58 1.40 -9.81
CA ASP A 132 -2.94 1.78 -11.06
C ASP A 132 -1.85 0.78 -11.45
N TYR A 133 -1.18 0.22 -10.45
CA TYR A 133 -0.12 -0.77 -10.62
C TYR A 133 -0.31 -1.93 -9.66
N THR A 134 -0.34 -3.15 -10.17
CA THR A 134 -0.40 -4.38 -9.39
C THR A 134 0.17 -5.54 -10.20
N VAL A 135 0.64 -6.56 -9.52
CA VAL A 135 1.22 -7.74 -10.19
C VAL A 135 0.34 -8.98 -10.01
N PHE A 136 -0.09 -9.26 -8.80
CA PHE A 136 -0.96 -10.39 -8.53
C PHE A 136 -2.42 -9.96 -8.46
N ASN A 137 -3.26 -10.58 -9.28
CA ASN A 137 -4.70 -10.41 -9.20
C ASN A 137 -5.31 -11.77 -8.84
N THR A 138 -5.76 -11.93 -7.59
CA THR A 138 -6.20 -13.22 -7.08
C THR A 138 -7.24 -13.04 -5.97
N ASP A 139 -8.17 -13.98 -5.88
CA ASP A 139 -9.13 -14.10 -4.78
C ASP A 139 -8.58 -14.91 -3.60
N LYS A 140 -7.40 -15.51 -3.75
CA LYS A 140 -6.79 -16.32 -2.71
C LYS A 140 -6.36 -15.46 -1.53
N TRP A 141 -6.33 -16.07 -0.34
CA TRP A 141 -5.71 -15.44 0.82
C TRP A 141 -4.20 -15.41 0.64
N ILE A 142 -3.60 -14.23 0.71
CA ILE A 142 -2.17 -14.08 0.50
C ILE A 142 -1.46 -14.03 1.86
N ILE A 143 -0.41 -14.83 1.99
CA ILE A 143 0.49 -14.76 3.13
C ILE A 143 1.85 -14.27 2.60
N PHE A 144 2.19 -13.06 2.97
CA PHE A 144 3.46 -12.45 2.63
C PHE A 144 4.60 -13.00 3.50
N PRO A 145 5.85 -12.96 3.02
CA PRO A 145 6.97 -13.53 3.77
C PRO A 145 7.23 -12.84 5.12
N TRP A 146 6.87 -11.57 5.26
CA TRP A 146 6.99 -10.84 6.52
C TRP A 146 5.89 -11.15 7.53
N GLU A 147 4.84 -11.84 7.13
CA GLU A 147 3.73 -12.26 7.99
C GLU A 147 3.96 -13.62 8.63
N LYS A 148 5.07 -14.28 8.30
CA LYS A 148 5.37 -15.61 8.84
C LYS A 148 5.46 -15.58 10.36
N MET A 149 5.01 -16.67 10.96
CA MET A 149 4.71 -16.88 12.38
C MET A 149 5.49 -16.03 13.37
N PRO A 150 4.80 -15.39 14.31
CA PRO A 150 5.44 -14.74 15.45
C PRO A 150 6.39 -15.70 16.19
N VAL A 151 7.39 -15.13 16.83
CA VAL A 151 8.44 -15.91 17.54
C VAL A 151 7.85 -16.92 18.53
N GLU A 152 6.79 -16.53 19.24
CA GLU A 152 6.09 -17.36 20.23
C GLU A 152 5.48 -18.64 19.64
N LYS A 153 5.21 -18.66 18.35
CA LYS A 153 4.60 -19.78 17.63
C LYS A 153 5.60 -20.63 16.88
N ARG A 154 6.88 -20.28 16.92
CA ARG A 154 7.95 -21.09 16.36
C ARG A 154 8.33 -22.19 17.35
N LYS A 155 7.92 -23.40 17.05
CA LYS A 155 8.36 -24.59 17.79
C LYS A 155 9.38 -25.34 16.97
#